data_6d13260fa9af44ae20c09508637141ee
#
_entry.id   6d13260fa9af44ae20c09508637141ee
#
_cell.length_a   1.000
_cell.length_b   1.000
_cell.length_c   1.000
_cell.angle_alpha   90.00
_cell.angle_beta   90.00
_cell.angle_gamma   90.00
#
_symmetry.space_group_name_H-M   'P 1'
#
loop_
_entity.id
_entity.type
_entity.pdbx_description
1 polymer ?
#
loop_
_entity_poly.entity_id
_entity_poly.type
_entity_poly.pdbx_seq_one_letter_code
_entity_poly.pdbx_strand_id
1 'polypeptide(L)'
;MAETEARNKYALSRRSLMMAGGAAAGAGLAERTGQARAAIPSEQKEGDFWPDRARLAISLSLMFEGGGQPISGAGGVIPDPIAQHVPDLPTNAFFAYGHYEGIPRLLELMDRHEIKLSSFMIGDAVETAPDLAREIVRRGHEAAAHGRRWENSYQLSPDEEKRFIASSVETIHRITGQRAVGWNAYWMRNSVHILESLQELGFLYHIDEPSHDEPFIIPVRDRDFVTVPYTFHMNDIVSFPFQGWDPGAYEQALKDEFDQLYDEGATRRRMMVISLHDRISGHAGRVRALDRFLTYARSKPGVWFARKDEIARHALATRSVTPVLHRGSPLVTGLPGTLA
;
A
#
# COMPACT_ATOMS: atom_id res chain seq x y z
N MET A 1 30.89 32.48 4.74
CA MET A 1 29.47 32.66 4.42
C MET A 1 29.08 31.59 3.40
N ALA A 2 28.92 30.33 3.84
CA ALA A 2 28.48 29.21 3.03
C ALA A 2 28.01 28.06 3.94
N GLU A 3 27.22 28.37 4.98
CA GLU A 3 26.79 27.38 5.97
C GLU A 3 25.28 27.46 6.34
N THR A 4 24.42 27.89 5.40
CA THR A 4 23.01 28.11 5.75
C THR A 4 22.01 27.44 4.79
N GLU A 5 22.40 26.48 3.95
CA GLU A 5 21.49 25.89 2.96
C GLU A 5 21.22 24.37 3.07
N ALA A 6 21.60 23.72 4.17
CA ALA A 6 21.24 22.32 4.41
C ALA A 6 20.13 22.19 5.46
N ARG A 7 19.10 23.05 5.39
CA ARG A 7 17.95 22.94 6.29
C ARG A 7 16.82 22.12 5.66
N ASN A 8 16.63 20.96 6.25
CA ASN A 8 15.32 20.34 6.45
C ASN A 8 14.59 19.76 5.22
N LYS A 9 15.09 18.66 4.69
CA LYS A 9 14.39 17.94 3.60
C LYS A 9 13.22 17.06 4.05
N TYR A 10 12.93 16.88 5.32
CA TYR A 10 11.94 15.89 5.79
C TYR A 10 10.99 16.35 6.90
N ALA A 11 11.00 17.61 7.30
CA ALA A 11 10.02 18.13 8.25
C ALA A 11 8.84 18.75 7.51
N LEU A 12 7.81 17.96 7.22
CA LEU A 12 6.50 18.49 6.89
C LEU A 12 5.91 19.14 8.13
N SER A 13 6.05 20.45 8.24
CA SER A 13 5.42 21.21 9.31
C SER A 13 3.89 21.18 9.12
N ARG A 14 3.15 21.10 10.22
CA ARG A 14 1.68 21.21 10.26
C ARG A 14 1.11 22.45 9.53
N ARG A 15 1.93 23.42 9.18
CA ARG A 15 1.55 24.64 8.46
C ARG A 15 1.45 24.47 6.93
N SER A 16 2.09 23.48 6.36
CA SER A 16 2.08 23.31 4.90
C SER A 16 0.81 22.66 4.35
N LEU A 17 -0.04 22.10 5.21
CA LEU A 17 -1.28 21.44 4.80
C LEU A 17 -2.52 22.35 4.85
N MET A 18 -2.42 23.60 5.36
CA MET A 18 -3.57 24.48 5.57
C MET A 18 -3.67 25.68 4.63
N MET A 19 -2.89 25.77 3.57
CA MET A 19 -2.90 26.93 2.67
C MET A 19 -3.17 26.55 1.21
N ALA A 20 -4.32 25.95 0.96
CA ALA A 20 -4.88 25.89 -0.40
C ALA A 20 -6.42 25.93 -0.34
N GLY A 21 -6.96 27.05 0.10
CA GLY A 21 -8.39 27.32 0.07
C GLY A 21 -8.67 28.81 0.13
N GLY A 22 -8.79 29.47 -1.03
CA GLY A 22 -9.11 30.89 -1.10
C GLY A 22 -9.28 31.39 -2.54
N ALA A 23 -10.48 31.34 -3.01
CA ALA A 23 -11.21 32.22 -3.94
C ALA A 23 -10.52 32.77 -5.20
N ALA A 24 -11.09 32.47 -6.35
CA ALA A 24 -11.36 33.44 -7.40
C ALA A 24 -12.59 33.01 -8.21
N ALA A 25 -13.64 33.78 -8.14
CA ALA A 25 -14.78 33.73 -9.04
C ALA A 25 -14.41 34.39 -10.37
N GLY A 26 -14.76 33.76 -11.48
CA GLY A 26 -14.60 34.32 -12.81
C GLY A 26 -15.36 33.49 -13.84
N ALA A 27 -16.46 34.05 -14.37
CA ALA A 27 -17.35 33.42 -15.30
C ALA A 27 -16.68 33.15 -16.67
N GLY A 28 -16.97 31.97 -17.22
CA GLY A 28 -16.66 31.63 -18.60
C GLY A 28 -17.40 30.35 -18.97
N LEU A 29 -18.61 30.47 -19.53
CA LEU A 29 -19.30 29.38 -20.20
C LEU A 29 -18.48 28.98 -21.45
N ALA A 30 -17.97 27.79 -21.45
CA ALA A 30 -17.57 27.10 -22.67
C ALA A 30 -18.16 25.69 -22.62
N GLU A 31 -18.97 25.37 -23.59
CA GLU A 31 -19.53 24.06 -23.87
C GLU A 31 -18.42 23.02 -23.87
N ARG A 32 -18.46 22.07 -22.94
CA ARG A 32 -17.63 20.88 -22.98
C ARG A 32 -18.47 19.71 -23.44
N THR A 33 -18.22 19.32 -24.66
CA THR A 33 -18.59 18.03 -25.23
C THR A 33 -18.34 16.90 -24.21
N GLY A 34 -19.40 16.16 -23.91
CA GLY A 34 -19.36 15.04 -22.99
C GLY A 34 -18.32 14.00 -23.39
N GLN A 35 -17.29 13.85 -22.59
CA GLN A 35 -16.47 12.65 -22.63
C GLN A 35 -17.31 11.49 -22.10
N ALA A 36 -17.54 10.54 -22.98
CA ALA A 36 -18.25 9.31 -22.67
C ALA A 36 -17.54 8.61 -21.48
N ARG A 37 -18.19 8.58 -20.34
CA ARG A 37 -17.91 7.64 -19.27
C ARG A 37 -17.91 6.25 -19.90
N ALA A 38 -16.79 5.52 -19.85
CA ALA A 38 -16.73 4.17 -20.39
C ALA A 38 -17.92 3.38 -19.83
N ALA A 39 -18.78 2.92 -20.71
CA ALA A 39 -19.97 2.18 -20.33
C ALA A 39 -19.51 0.88 -19.67
N ILE A 40 -19.88 0.68 -18.41
CA ILE A 40 -19.76 -0.62 -17.75
C ILE A 40 -20.62 -1.61 -18.56
N PRO A 41 -20.06 -2.75 -18.98
CA PRO A 41 -20.84 -3.74 -19.70
C PRO A 41 -22.08 -4.13 -18.92
N SER A 42 -23.26 -4.05 -19.54
CA SER A 42 -24.58 -4.08 -18.91
C SER A 42 -25.11 -5.47 -18.53
N GLU A 43 -24.25 -6.48 -18.31
CA GLU A 43 -24.68 -7.85 -18.00
C GLU A 43 -24.09 -8.44 -16.72
N GLN A 44 -23.47 -7.65 -15.83
CA GLN A 44 -23.11 -8.17 -14.51
C GLN A 44 -24.36 -8.22 -13.62
N LYS A 45 -24.71 -9.44 -13.21
CA LYS A 45 -25.73 -9.61 -12.17
C LYS A 45 -25.24 -9.01 -10.88
N GLU A 46 -26.11 -8.31 -10.16
CA GLU A 46 -25.80 -7.80 -8.82
C GLU A 46 -25.15 -8.90 -7.97
N GLY A 47 -23.96 -8.60 -7.40
CA GLY A 47 -23.29 -9.46 -6.44
C GLY A 47 -22.28 -10.48 -6.98
N ASP A 48 -22.01 -10.55 -8.28
CA ASP A 48 -21.06 -11.54 -8.87
C ASP A 48 -19.66 -10.96 -9.13
N PHE A 49 -19.18 -10.02 -8.28
CA PHE A 49 -17.91 -9.34 -8.52
C PHE A 49 -16.68 -10.08 -7.97
N TRP A 50 -16.86 -10.91 -6.96
CA TRP A 50 -15.81 -11.60 -6.24
C TRP A 50 -16.10 -13.09 -6.09
N PRO A 51 -15.10 -13.94 -5.75
CA PRO A 51 -15.32 -15.35 -5.46
C PRO A 51 -16.46 -15.56 -4.47
N ASP A 52 -17.18 -16.66 -4.63
CA ASP A 52 -18.31 -17.06 -3.79
C ASP A 52 -19.42 -16.00 -3.68
N ARG A 53 -19.55 -15.14 -4.71
CA ARG A 53 -20.49 -14.03 -4.77
C ARG A 53 -20.28 -13.03 -3.63
N ALA A 54 -19.06 -12.85 -3.19
CA ALA A 54 -18.78 -11.85 -2.17
C ALA A 54 -19.07 -10.44 -2.70
N ARG A 55 -19.67 -9.65 -1.83
CA ARG A 55 -20.11 -8.27 -2.10
C ARG A 55 -18.95 -7.28 -2.01
N LEU A 56 -18.02 -7.53 -1.08
CA LEU A 56 -16.86 -6.68 -0.83
C LEU A 56 -15.62 -7.54 -0.63
N ALA A 57 -14.52 -7.19 -1.29
CA ALA A 57 -13.21 -7.73 -0.95
C ALA A 57 -12.52 -6.81 0.08
N ILE A 58 -11.86 -7.42 1.08
CA ILE A 58 -11.02 -6.69 2.04
C ILE A 58 -9.60 -7.26 1.98
N SER A 59 -8.62 -6.39 1.79
CA SER A 59 -7.22 -6.77 1.79
C SER A 59 -6.42 -6.00 2.82
N LEU A 60 -5.68 -6.73 3.66
CA LEU A 60 -4.79 -6.15 4.64
C LEU A 60 -3.34 -6.24 4.15
N SER A 61 -2.60 -5.14 4.26
CA SER A 61 -1.16 -5.09 4.05
C SER A 61 -0.45 -5.04 5.39
N LEU A 62 0.62 -5.81 5.54
CA LEU A 62 1.56 -5.69 6.66
C LEU A 62 2.90 -5.21 6.12
N MET A 63 3.33 -4.02 6.52
CA MET A 63 4.62 -3.47 6.15
C MET A 63 5.68 -4.01 7.12
N PHE A 64 6.56 -4.89 6.60
CA PHE A 64 7.65 -5.52 7.32
C PHE A 64 8.93 -4.72 7.08
N GLU A 65 9.19 -3.72 7.94
CA GLU A 65 10.15 -2.67 7.66
C GLU A 65 11.31 -2.55 8.65
N GLY A 66 11.16 -3.06 9.86
CA GLY A 66 12.20 -2.94 10.89
C GLY A 66 13.55 -3.51 10.44
N GLY A 67 14.60 -2.69 10.44
CA GLY A 67 15.93 -3.03 9.89
C GLY A 67 16.17 -2.53 8.46
N GLY A 68 15.15 -2.06 7.76
CA GLY A 68 15.30 -1.43 6.43
C GLY A 68 15.56 0.07 6.48
N GLN A 69 15.40 0.70 7.65
CA GLN A 69 15.63 2.13 7.85
C GLN A 69 17.13 2.47 8.00
N PRO A 70 17.53 3.70 7.63
CA PRO A 70 18.88 4.17 7.93
C PRO A 70 19.10 4.29 9.45
N ILE A 71 20.35 4.15 9.90
CA ILE A 71 20.72 4.22 11.32
C ILE A 71 20.44 5.58 11.97
N SER A 72 20.36 6.64 11.15
CA SER A 72 20.01 8.01 11.54
C SER A 72 19.16 8.66 10.47
N GLY A 73 18.30 9.60 10.87
CA GLY A 73 17.45 10.33 9.92
C GLY A 73 16.28 9.52 9.31
N ALA A 74 15.94 8.38 9.90
CA ALA A 74 14.82 7.54 9.44
C ALA A 74 13.45 8.23 9.58
N GLY A 75 13.39 9.29 10.37
CA GLY A 75 12.12 9.82 10.84
C GLY A 75 11.50 8.90 11.90
N GLY A 76 10.84 9.46 12.87
CA GLY A 76 10.23 8.70 13.96
C GLY A 76 9.37 9.60 14.84
N VAL A 77 9.07 9.12 16.03
CA VAL A 77 8.25 9.86 17.00
C VAL A 77 9.02 10.98 17.71
N ILE A 78 10.36 11.00 17.57
CA ILE A 78 11.23 12.04 18.16
C ILE A 78 11.44 13.12 17.12
N PRO A 79 11.02 14.39 17.40
CA PRO A 79 11.07 15.45 16.42
C PRO A 79 12.46 16.04 16.22
N ASP A 80 13.35 15.92 17.22
CA ASP A 80 14.69 16.48 17.16
C ASP A 80 15.60 15.63 16.28
N PRO A 81 16.23 16.20 15.24
CA PRO A 81 17.13 15.45 14.38
C PRO A 81 18.43 15.11 15.11
N ILE A 82 18.87 13.87 14.97
CA ILE A 82 20.19 13.45 15.42
C ILE A 82 21.24 13.78 14.34
N ALA A 83 22.52 13.95 14.73
CA ALA A 83 23.58 14.14 13.78
C ALA A 83 23.74 12.97 12.82
N GLN A 84 24.13 13.24 11.57
CA GLN A 84 24.37 12.19 10.57
C GLN A 84 25.40 11.17 11.08
N HIS A 85 25.21 9.91 10.74
CA HIS A 85 26.07 8.78 11.11
C HIS A 85 26.10 8.43 12.61
N VAL A 86 25.35 9.14 13.45
CA VAL A 86 25.14 8.74 14.85
C VAL A 86 23.90 7.85 14.91
N PRO A 87 23.98 6.63 15.47
CA PRO A 87 22.80 5.76 15.61
C PRO A 87 21.73 6.42 16.48
N ASP A 88 20.54 6.57 15.92
CA ASP A 88 19.35 7.02 16.66
C ASP A 88 18.75 5.82 17.41
N LEU A 89 19.27 5.55 18.62
CA LEU A 89 18.91 4.38 19.39
C LEU A 89 17.41 4.28 19.70
N PRO A 90 16.72 5.35 20.16
CA PRO A 90 15.29 5.25 20.45
C PRO A 90 14.45 5.07 19.17
N THR A 91 14.81 5.71 18.05
CA THR A 91 14.13 5.48 16.77
C THR A 91 14.35 4.05 16.27
N ASN A 92 15.58 3.53 16.35
CA ASN A 92 15.86 2.15 15.99
C ASN A 92 15.13 1.14 16.90
N ALA A 93 15.02 1.42 18.20
CA ALA A 93 14.23 0.60 19.13
C ALA A 93 12.72 0.63 18.80
N PHE A 94 12.21 1.79 18.36
CA PHE A 94 10.82 1.90 17.90
C PHE A 94 10.56 1.03 16.65
N PHE A 95 11.51 0.96 15.71
CA PHE A 95 11.41 0.04 14.58
C PHE A 95 11.49 -1.43 15.03
N ALA A 96 12.42 -1.76 15.92
CA ALA A 96 12.57 -3.12 16.46
C ALA A 96 11.33 -3.60 17.21
N TYR A 97 10.53 -2.70 17.80
CA TYR A 97 9.24 -3.03 18.41
C TYR A 97 8.32 -3.80 17.46
N GLY A 98 8.34 -3.45 16.17
CA GLY A 98 7.60 -4.16 15.14
C GLY A 98 7.92 -5.65 15.10
N HIS A 99 9.20 -6.00 15.18
CA HIS A 99 9.66 -7.38 15.16
C HIS A 99 9.37 -8.14 16.45
N TYR A 100 9.61 -7.51 17.60
CA TYR A 100 9.50 -8.21 18.89
C TYR A 100 8.06 -8.35 19.38
N GLU A 101 7.23 -7.35 19.15
CA GLU A 101 5.88 -7.29 19.70
C GLU A 101 4.81 -7.15 18.59
N GLY A 102 5.07 -6.29 17.61
CA GLY A 102 4.06 -5.85 16.66
C GLY A 102 3.59 -6.97 15.73
N ILE A 103 4.50 -7.56 14.99
CA ILE A 103 4.16 -8.63 14.03
C ILE A 103 3.63 -9.87 14.74
N PRO A 104 4.25 -10.39 15.83
CA PRO A 104 3.67 -11.53 16.54
C PRO A 104 2.21 -11.31 16.93
N ARG A 105 1.90 -10.14 17.48
CA ARG A 105 0.55 -9.77 17.91
C ARG A 105 -0.43 -9.62 16.75
N LEU A 106 0.01 -9.05 15.62
CA LEU A 106 -0.80 -8.94 14.40
C LEU A 106 -1.05 -10.32 13.77
N LEU A 107 -0.07 -11.21 13.75
CA LEU A 107 -0.24 -12.57 13.23
C LEU A 107 -1.23 -13.39 14.10
N GLU A 108 -1.16 -13.26 15.43
CA GLU A 108 -2.15 -13.88 16.33
C GLU A 108 -3.56 -13.32 16.08
N LEU A 109 -3.68 -12.02 15.80
CA LEU A 109 -4.96 -11.42 15.42
C LEU A 109 -5.48 -12.01 14.12
N MET A 110 -4.63 -12.10 13.09
CA MET A 110 -5.02 -12.67 11.80
C MET A 110 -5.46 -14.14 11.93
N ASP A 111 -4.75 -14.93 12.74
CA ASP A 111 -5.12 -16.33 12.98
C ASP A 111 -6.48 -16.45 13.69
N ARG A 112 -6.76 -15.62 14.70
CA ARG A 112 -8.08 -15.61 15.38
C ARG A 112 -9.24 -15.31 14.43
N HIS A 113 -8.98 -14.47 13.42
CA HIS A 113 -9.98 -14.11 12.41
C HIS A 113 -9.90 -14.97 11.14
N GLU A 114 -8.99 -15.96 11.07
CA GLU A 114 -8.76 -16.79 9.89
C GLU A 114 -8.50 -15.97 8.61
N ILE A 115 -7.81 -14.82 8.76
CA ILE A 115 -7.50 -13.90 7.69
C ILE A 115 -6.05 -14.10 7.24
N LYS A 116 -5.83 -14.10 5.93
CA LYS A 116 -4.48 -14.05 5.34
C LYS A 116 -4.25 -12.68 4.73
N LEU A 117 -3.08 -12.09 5.02
CA LEU A 117 -2.67 -10.77 4.57
C LEU A 117 -1.51 -10.86 3.57
N SER A 118 -1.20 -9.73 2.91
CA SER A 118 0.00 -9.56 2.10
C SER A 118 1.05 -8.78 2.89
N SER A 119 2.19 -9.39 3.18
CA SER A 119 3.31 -8.74 3.86
C SER A 119 4.28 -8.16 2.85
N PHE A 120 4.40 -6.84 2.82
CA PHE A 120 5.37 -6.12 2.00
C PHE A 120 6.67 -6.01 2.77
N MET A 121 7.68 -6.76 2.31
CA MET A 121 8.91 -7.00 3.03
C MET A 121 10.07 -6.24 2.43
N ILE A 122 10.79 -5.47 3.24
CA ILE A 122 12.08 -4.89 2.90
C ILE A 122 13.17 -5.97 3.04
N GLY A 123 14.05 -6.11 2.04
CA GLY A 123 15.08 -7.14 2.04
C GLY A 123 15.99 -7.12 3.27
N ASP A 124 16.46 -5.94 3.68
CA ASP A 124 17.31 -5.78 4.87
C ASP A 124 16.54 -6.11 6.16
N ALA A 125 15.24 -5.83 6.23
CA ALA A 125 14.38 -6.22 7.35
C ALA A 125 14.23 -7.76 7.44
N VAL A 126 14.08 -8.43 6.30
CA VAL A 126 14.02 -9.90 6.24
C VAL A 126 15.34 -10.53 6.70
N GLU A 127 16.48 -9.94 6.36
CA GLU A 127 17.79 -10.41 6.87
C GLU A 127 17.96 -10.16 8.37
N THR A 128 17.38 -9.09 8.89
CA THR A 128 17.42 -8.75 10.32
C THR A 128 16.55 -9.70 11.15
N ALA A 129 15.38 -10.14 10.63
CA ALA A 129 14.46 -11.01 11.34
C ALA A 129 13.99 -12.19 10.45
N PRO A 130 14.91 -13.09 10.04
CA PRO A 130 14.62 -14.14 9.06
C PRO A 130 13.59 -15.17 9.56
N ASP A 131 13.59 -15.50 10.83
CA ASP A 131 12.64 -16.45 11.38
C ASP A 131 11.21 -15.90 11.39
N LEU A 132 11.07 -14.61 11.64
CA LEU A 132 9.78 -13.94 11.60
C LEU A 132 9.22 -13.86 10.17
N ALA A 133 10.10 -13.59 9.18
CA ALA A 133 9.71 -13.62 7.77
C ALA A 133 9.25 -15.03 7.32
N ARG A 134 9.96 -16.10 7.75
CA ARG A 134 9.53 -17.49 7.53
C ARG A 134 8.19 -17.79 8.19
N GLU A 135 7.98 -17.32 9.42
CA GLU A 135 6.74 -17.54 10.17
C GLU A 135 5.54 -16.92 9.47
N ILE A 136 5.67 -15.71 8.92
CA ILE A 136 4.61 -15.06 8.12
C ILE A 136 4.18 -15.97 6.97
N VAL A 137 5.15 -16.47 6.18
CA VAL A 137 4.87 -17.35 5.04
C VAL A 137 4.31 -18.71 5.50
N ARG A 138 4.86 -19.29 6.58
CA ARG A 138 4.39 -20.57 7.13
C ARG A 138 2.93 -20.50 7.58
N ARG A 139 2.46 -19.35 8.06
CA ARG A 139 1.04 -19.10 8.39
C ARG A 139 0.16 -18.85 7.17
N GLY A 140 0.70 -18.90 5.96
CA GLY A 140 -0.06 -18.77 4.70
C GLY A 140 -0.27 -17.34 4.24
N HIS A 141 0.42 -16.38 4.84
CA HIS A 141 0.43 -15.00 4.34
C HIS A 141 1.31 -14.88 3.10
N GLU A 142 1.05 -13.86 2.28
CA GLU A 142 1.87 -13.56 1.11
C GLU A 142 3.12 -12.78 1.52
N ALA A 143 4.28 -13.16 0.95
CA ALA A 143 5.48 -12.32 0.94
C ALA A 143 5.55 -11.54 -0.37
N ALA A 144 5.31 -10.23 -0.30
CA ALA A 144 5.47 -9.27 -1.39
C ALA A 144 6.73 -8.42 -1.16
N ALA A 145 7.26 -7.78 -2.20
CA ALA A 145 8.49 -7.01 -2.12
C ALA A 145 8.24 -5.51 -1.86
N HIS A 146 9.10 -4.92 -1.00
CA HIS A 146 9.10 -3.50 -0.66
C HIS A 146 10.49 -2.84 -0.84
N GLY A 147 11.25 -3.32 -1.81
CA GLY A 147 12.61 -2.88 -2.03
C GLY A 147 13.64 -3.53 -1.11
N ARG A 148 14.92 -3.22 -1.34
CA ARG A 148 16.03 -3.74 -0.55
C ARG A 148 16.12 -3.06 0.81
N ARG A 149 15.95 -1.73 0.82
CA ARG A 149 15.97 -0.82 1.98
C ARG A 149 15.15 0.43 1.66
N TRP A 150 14.99 1.33 2.60
CA TRP A 150 14.36 2.63 2.36
C TRP A 150 15.21 3.48 1.42
N GLU A 151 14.86 3.44 0.15
CA GLU A 151 15.56 4.16 -0.92
C GLU A 151 14.57 4.67 -1.97
N ASN A 152 14.84 5.85 -2.49
CA ASN A 152 14.03 6.48 -3.53
C ASN A 152 14.36 5.86 -4.89
N SER A 153 13.74 4.72 -5.24
CA SER A 153 14.03 4.00 -6.48
C SER A 153 13.76 4.81 -7.74
N TYR A 154 12.86 5.80 -7.68
CA TYR A 154 12.57 6.69 -8.83
C TYR A 154 13.75 7.56 -9.27
N GLN A 155 14.82 7.65 -8.48
CA GLN A 155 16.05 8.37 -8.83
C GLN A 155 17.11 7.48 -9.49
N LEU A 156 16.89 6.18 -9.49
CA LEU A 156 17.80 5.21 -10.08
C LEU A 156 17.60 5.14 -11.61
N SER A 157 18.67 4.79 -12.34
CA SER A 157 18.53 4.40 -13.73
C SER A 157 17.70 3.11 -13.84
N PRO A 158 17.09 2.80 -15.01
CA PRO A 158 16.28 1.59 -15.16
C PRO A 158 17.00 0.29 -14.77
N ASP A 159 18.30 0.19 -15.11
CA ASP A 159 19.08 -1.01 -14.75
C ASP A 159 19.44 -1.08 -13.26
N GLU A 160 19.68 0.06 -12.63
CA GLU A 160 19.89 0.12 -11.16
C GLU A 160 18.61 -0.20 -10.42
N GLU A 161 17.46 0.35 -10.85
CA GLU A 161 16.16 0.05 -10.29
C GLU A 161 15.86 -1.46 -10.37
N LYS A 162 16.07 -2.09 -11.55
CA LYS A 162 15.89 -3.54 -11.71
C LYS A 162 16.78 -4.35 -10.75
N ARG A 163 18.06 -3.97 -10.61
CA ARG A 163 18.97 -4.64 -9.66
C ARG A 163 18.50 -4.46 -8.21
N PHE A 164 18.08 -3.27 -7.86
CA PHE A 164 17.53 -2.98 -6.53
C PHE A 164 16.30 -3.84 -6.22
N ILE A 165 15.35 -3.93 -7.14
CA ILE A 165 14.16 -4.76 -7.02
C ILE A 165 14.54 -6.24 -6.96
N ALA A 166 15.37 -6.73 -7.88
CA ALA A 166 15.78 -8.13 -7.95
C ALA A 166 16.47 -8.59 -6.66
N SER A 167 17.36 -7.78 -6.09
CA SER A 167 18.06 -8.11 -4.83
C SER A 167 17.08 -8.30 -3.66
N SER A 168 16.00 -7.54 -3.62
CA SER A 168 14.92 -7.69 -2.64
C SER A 168 14.20 -9.04 -2.82
N VAL A 169 13.79 -9.35 -4.06
CA VAL A 169 13.10 -10.60 -4.39
C VAL A 169 13.96 -11.83 -4.08
N GLU A 170 15.25 -11.79 -4.43
CA GLU A 170 16.20 -12.86 -4.14
C GLU A 170 16.36 -13.10 -2.64
N THR A 171 16.45 -12.02 -1.86
CA THR A 171 16.57 -12.12 -0.39
C THR A 171 15.32 -12.73 0.22
N ILE A 172 14.14 -12.25 -0.17
CA ILE A 172 12.85 -12.76 0.31
C ILE A 172 12.75 -14.25 -0.06
N HIS A 173 13.01 -14.62 -1.31
CA HIS A 173 12.94 -16.01 -1.75
C HIS A 173 13.93 -16.93 -1.04
N ARG A 174 15.17 -16.51 -0.90
CA ARG A 174 16.22 -17.28 -0.21
C ARG A 174 15.86 -17.58 1.24
N ILE A 175 15.23 -16.62 1.93
CA ILE A 175 14.92 -16.75 3.36
C ILE A 175 13.60 -17.46 3.59
N THR A 176 12.56 -17.11 2.83
CA THR A 176 11.18 -17.58 3.08
C THR A 176 10.76 -18.76 2.19
N GLY A 177 11.48 -19.02 1.11
CA GLY A 177 11.10 -19.99 0.07
C GLY A 177 10.00 -19.47 -0.88
N GLN A 178 9.36 -18.32 -0.61
CA GLN A 178 8.34 -17.74 -1.46
C GLN A 178 8.94 -16.62 -2.34
N ARG A 179 8.71 -16.72 -3.65
CA ARG A 179 9.07 -15.65 -4.58
C ARG A 179 8.00 -14.56 -4.53
N ALA A 180 8.42 -13.33 -4.28
CA ALA A 180 7.52 -12.18 -4.30
C ALA A 180 6.96 -11.95 -5.72
N VAL A 181 5.64 -11.73 -5.82
CA VAL A 181 4.93 -11.39 -7.05
C VAL A 181 4.21 -10.05 -6.96
N GLY A 182 4.20 -9.43 -5.81
CA GLY A 182 3.65 -8.11 -5.52
C GLY A 182 4.73 -7.11 -5.16
N TRP A 183 4.53 -5.85 -5.54
CA TRP A 183 5.46 -4.74 -5.35
C TRP A 183 4.82 -3.55 -4.66
N ASN A 184 5.58 -2.89 -3.77
CA ASN A 184 5.35 -1.56 -3.25
C ASN A 184 6.65 -0.76 -3.24
N ALA A 185 6.65 0.44 -3.77
CA ALA A 185 7.77 1.35 -3.70
C ALA A 185 7.78 2.13 -2.37
N TYR A 186 8.94 2.53 -1.91
CA TYR A 186 9.09 3.42 -0.76
C TYR A 186 8.26 4.70 -0.96
N TRP A 187 7.32 4.97 -0.04
CA TRP A 187 6.32 6.04 -0.16
C TRP A 187 5.50 6.01 -1.45
N MET A 188 5.32 4.84 -2.08
CA MET A 188 4.63 4.65 -3.37
C MET A 188 5.23 5.48 -4.52
N ARG A 189 6.47 5.93 -4.38
CA ARG A 189 7.15 6.76 -5.36
C ARG A 189 7.90 5.91 -6.36
N ASN A 190 7.22 5.55 -7.43
CA ASN A 190 7.79 4.80 -8.54
C ASN A 190 8.54 5.68 -9.54
N SER A 191 9.46 5.07 -10.29
CA SER A 191 9.99 5.64 -11.53
C SER A 191 8.95 5.57 -12.65
N VAL A 192 9.18 6.29 -13.72
CA VAL A 192 8.36 6.20 -14.93
C VAL A 192 8.52 4.87 -15.67
N HIS A 193 9.54 4.08 -15.33
CA HIS A 193 9.88 2.79 -15.95
C HIS A 193 9.47 1.59 -15.09
N ILE A 194 8.87 1.83 -13.92
CA ILE A 194 8.63 0.77 -12.93
C ILE A 194 7.84 -0.40 -13.49
N LEU A 195 6.78 -0.15 -14.26
CA LEU A 195 5.89 -1.23 -14.70
C LEU A 195 6.59 -2.19 -15.67
N GLU A 196 7.43 -1.68 -16.57
CA GLU A 196 8.26 -2.49 -17.45
C GLU A 196 9.26 -3.31 -16.65
N SER A 197 9.93 -2.69 -15.67
CA SER A 197 10.90 -3.34 -14.79
C SER A 197 10.25 -4.47 -13.99
N LEU A 198 9.08 -4.23 -13.40
CA LEU A 198 8.34 -5.23 -12.64
C LEU A 198 7.86 -6.39 -13.53
N GLN A 199 7.36 -6.09 -14.73
CA GLN A 199 6.93 -7.10 -15.68
C GLN A 199 8.08 -8.00 -16.14
N GLU A 200 9.25 -7.42 -16.45
CA GLU A 200 10.46 -8.16 -16.82
C GLU A 200 10.96 -9.08 -15.68
N LEU A 201 10.82 -8.62 -14.44
CA LEU A 201 11.19 -9.40 -13.25
C LEU A 201 10.12 -10.43 -12.83
N GLY A 202 9.00 -10.51 -13.56
CA GLY A 202 7.97 -11.52 -13.35
C GLY A 202 7.00 -11.21 -12.21
N PHE A 203 6.85 -9.94 -11.84
CA PHE A 203 5.79 -9.52 -10.92
C PHE A 203 4.41 -9.64 -11.57
N LEU A 204 3.41 -9.85 -10.73
CA LEU A 204 2.01 -9.94 -11.11
C LEU A 204 1.28 -8.62 -10.93
N TYR A 205 1.61 -7.88 -9.87
CA TYR A 205 0.93 -6.66 -9.49
C TYR A 205 1.82 -5.69 -8.72
N HIS A 206 1.38 -4.44 -8.65
CA HIS A 206 1.87 -3.45 -7.69
C HIS A 206 0.70 -2.78 -6.97
N ILE A 207 1.02 -1.99 -5.93
CA ILE A 207 -0.01 -1.30 -5.13
C ILE A 207 0.10 0.23 -5.16
N ASP A 208 1.05 0.78 -5.87
CA ASP A 208 1.49 2.17 -5.75
C ASP A 208 0.61 3.21 -6.47
N GLU A 209 -0.62 2.83 -6.83
CA GLU A 209 -1.55 3.73 -7.50
C GLU A 209 -2.94 3.67 -6.82
N PRO A 210 -3.19 4.52 -5.81
CA PRO A 210 -4.40 4.51 -4.99
C PRO A 210 -5.54 5.32 -5.63
N SER A 211 -5.79 5.14 -6.92
CA SER A 211 -6.76 5.96 -7.67
C SER A 211 -8.17 5.36 -7.73
N HIS A 212 -8.34 4.10 -7.31
CA HIS A 212 -9.58 3.35 -7.43
C HIS A 212 -9.86 2.50 -6.19
N ASP A 213 -11.14 2.23 -5.94
CA ASP A 213 -11.60 1.29 -4.91
C ASP A 213 -11.86 -0.11 -5.47
N GLU A 214 -11.15 -0.48 -6.51
CA GLU A 214 -11.16 -1.80 -7.13
C GLU A 214 -9.86 -2.05 -7.91
N PRO A 215 -9.44 -3.30 -8.13
CA PRO A 215 -8.26 -3.57 -8.94
C PRO A 215 -8.53 -3.21 -10.40
N PHE A 216 -7.48 -2.82 -11.11
CA PHE A 216 -7.53 -2.53 -12.53
C PHE A 216 -6.29 -3.05 -13.26
N ILE A 217 -6.39 -3.12 -14.57
CA ILE A 217 -5.35 -3.63 -15.46
C ILE A 217 -4.71 -2.47 -16.20
N ILE A 218 -3.40 -2.47 -16.29
CA ILE A 218 -2.62 -1.61 -17.16
C ILE A 218 -1.94 -2.52 -18.19
N PRO A 219 -2.24 -2.38 -19.49
CA PRO A 219 -1.45 -3.04 -20.52
C PRO A 219 -0.01 -2.52 -20.53
N VAL A 220 0.95 -3.41 -20.29
CA VAL A 220 2.38 -3.09 -20.34
C VAL A 220 2.99 -3.88 -21.48
N ARG A 221 3.40 -3.20 -22.56
CA ARG A 221 3.82 -3.85 -23.81
C ARG A 221 2.71 -4.78 -24.35
N ASP A 222 2.97 -6.08 -24.35
CA ASP A 222 2.09 -7.14 -24.87
C ASP A 222 1.34 -7.92 -23.78
N ARG A 223 1.49 -7.55 -22.52
CA ARG A 223 0.90 -8.27 -21.37
C ARG A 223 0.16 -7.34 -20.42
N ASP A 224 -0.89 -7.88 -19.83
CA ASP A 224 -1.64 -7.23 -18.76
C ASP A 224 -0.83 -7.23 -17.46
N PHE A 225 -0.83 -6.09 -16.76
CA PHE A 225 -0.26 -5.93 -15.44
C PHE A 225 -1.32 -5.38 -14.48
N VAL A 226 -1.39 -5.92 -13.27
CA VAL A 226 -2.46 -5.55 -12.33
C VAL A 226 -2.00 -4.47 -11.37
N THR A 227 -2.85 -3.48 -11.15
CA THR A 227 -2.78 -2.62 -9.98
C THR A 227 -3.83 -3.10 -8.98
N VAL A 228 -3.39 -3.45 -7.78
CA VAL A 228 -4.26 -3.64 -6.61
C VAL A 228 -4.10 -2.39 -5.76
N PRO A 229 -5.02 -1.42 -5.81
CA PRO A 229 -4.82 -0.11 -5.19
C PRO A 229 -4.44 -0.19 -3.71
N TYR A 230 -3.58 0.74 -3.27
CA TYR A 230 -3.24 0.95 -1.87
C TYR A 230 -4.16 2.01 -1.26
N THR A 231 -3.88 2.42 -0.03
CA THR A 231 -4.66 3.43 0.66
C THR A 231 -3.78 4.45 1.38
N PHE A 232 -4.20 5.71 1.39
CA PHE A 232 -3.64 6.74 2.26
C PHE A 232 -4.53 6.96 3.50
N HIS A 233 -5.84 6.90 3.35
CA HIS A 233 -6.79 7.24 4.41
C HIS A 233 -6.99 6.11 5.43
N MET A 234 -6.90 4.83 5.02
CA MET A 234 -6.90 3.68 5.93
C MET A 234 -5.48 3.14 6.15
N ASN A 235 -4.49 4.03 6.15
CA ASN A 235 -3.09 3.73 6.39
C ASN A 235 -2.69 4.23 7.78
N ASP A 236 -2.26 3.32 8.63
CA ASP A 236 -1.94 3.62 10.04
C ASP A 236 -0.79 4.64 10.20
N ILE A 237 0.20 4.66 9.28
CA ILE A 237 1.28 5.65 9.32
C ILE A 237 0.77 7.07 8.98
N VAL A 238 -0.35 7.18 8.29
CA VAL A 238 -1.00 8.48 8.06
C VAL A 238 -1.92 8.82 9.22
N SER A 239 -2.74 7.87 9.65
CA SER A 239 -3.80 8.10 10.65
C SER A 239 -3.23 8.41 12.04
N PHE A 240 -2.27 7.63 12.53
CA PHE A 240 -1.76 7.80 13.89
C PHE A 240 -0.73 8.94 14.00
N PRO A 241 0.46 8.88 13.36
CA PRO A 241 1.48 9.91 13.59
C PRO A 241 1.19 11.24 12.90
N PHE A 242 0.55 11.26 11.72
CA PHE A 242 0.32 12.51 11.00
C PHE A 242 -1.02 13.16 11.34
N GLN A 243 -2.10 12.39 11.44
CA GLN A 243 -3.43 12.91 11.75
C GLN A 243 -3.74 12.91 13.26
N GLY A 244 -2.98 12.16 14.04
CA GLY A 244 -3.10 12.11 15.50
C GLY A 244 -4.36 11.37 15.98
N TRP A 245 -4.84 10.41 15.21
CA TRP A 245 -6.01 9.60 15.61
C TRP A 245 -5.69 8.74 16.83
N ASP A 246 -6.66 8.60 17.70
CA ASP A 246 -6.65 7.56 18.71
C ASP A 246 -7.20 6.24 18.15
N PRO A 247 -7.04 5.11 18.86
CA PRO A 247 -7.53 3.81 18.40
C PRO A 247 -9.05 3.77 18.16
N GLY A 248 -9.85 4.56 18.92
CA GLY A 248 -11.30 4.62 18.74
C GLY A 248 -11.69 5.34 17.45
N ALA A 249 -11.05 6.47 17.15
CA ALA A 249 -11.26 7.22 15.90
C ALA A 249 -10.87 6.35 14.69
N TYR A 250 -9.76 5.61 14.78
CA TYR A 250 -9.34 4.70 13.70
C TYR A 250 -10.35 3.57 13.49
N GLU A 251 -10.85 2.93 14.57
CA GLU A 251 -11.88 1.90 14.47
C GLU A 251 -13.16 2.43 13.81
N GLN A 252 -13.60 3.62 14.20
CA GLN A 252 -14.81 4.22 13.62
C GLN A 252 -14.63 4.52 12.14
N ALA A 253 -13.49 5.10 11.76
CA ALA A 253 -13.18 5.37 10.36
C ALA A 253 -13.14 4.08 9.50
N LEU A 254 -12.59 2.99 10.03
CA LEU A 254 -12.62 1.68 9.36
C LEU A 254 -14.05 1.18 9.16
N LYS A 255 -14.95 1.38 10.14
CA LYS A 255 -16.36 0.98 10.02
C LYS A 255 -17.11 1.83 9.00
N ASP A 256 -16.91 3.13 9.02
CA ASP A 256 -17.59 4.06 8.09
C ASP A 256 -17.17 3.79 6.64
N GLU A 257 -15.87 3.57 6.41
CA GLU A 257 -15.33 3.16 5.10
C GLU A 257 -15.88 1.81 4.64
N PHE A 258 -15.89 0.84 5.55
CA PHE A 258 -16.46 -0.49 5.28
C PHE A 258 -17.94 -0.38 4.89
N ASP A 259 -18.76 0.32 5.68
CA ASP A 259 -20.21 0.41 5.45
C ASP A 259 -20.52 1.06 4.10
N GLN A 260 -19.81 2.13 3.74
CA GLN A 260 -19.98 2.78 2.44
C GLN A 260 -19.61 1.85 1.28
N LEU A 261 -18.43 1.23 1.32
CA LEU A 261 -17.98 0.33 0.26
C LEU A 261 -18.82 -0.96 0.18
N TYR A 262 -19.28 -1.45 1.33
CA TYR A 262 -20.17 -2.59 1.39
C TYR A 262 -21.52 -2.29 0.74
N ASP A 263 -22.10 -1.10 0.96
CA ASP A 263 -23.36 -0.67 0.33
C ASP A 263 -23.17 -0.51 -1.18
N GLU A 264 -22.11 0.15 -1.62
CA GLU A 264 -21.77 0.26 -3.05
C GLU A 264 -21.53 -1.10 -3.72
N GLY A 265 -20.97 -2.05 -2.97
CA GLY A 265 -20.71 -3.42 -3.42
C GLY A 265 -21.95 -4.22 -3.84
N ALA A 266 -23.17 -3.72 -3.58
CA ALA A 266 -24.40 -4.30 -4.09
C ALA A 266 -24.54 -4.17 -5.61
N THR A 267 -24.03 -3.07 -6.19
CA THR A 267 -24.26 -2.70 -7.58
C THR A 267 -23.00 -2.58 -8.43
N ARG A 268 -21.82 -2.53 -7.80
CA ARG A 268 -20.53 -2.41 -8.48
C ARG A 268 -19.40 -3.04 -7.69
N ARG A 269 -18.34 -3.44 -8.37
CA ARG A 269 -17.19 -4.04 -7.70
C ARG A 269 -16.50 -3.01 -6.79
N ARG A 270 -16.25 -3.44 -5.52
CA ARG A 270 -15.57 -2.63 -4.52
C ARG A 270 -14.61 -3.47 -3.71
N MET A 271 -13.49 -2.87 -3.32
CA MET A 271 -12.56 -3.44 -2.36
C MET A 271 -12.16 -2.39 -1.32
N MET A 272 -11.97 -2.85 -0.09
CA MET A 272 -11.39 -2.07 0.99
C MET A 272 -9.95 -2.48 1.22
N VAL A 273 -9.07 -1.51 1.43
CA VAL A 273 -7.66 -1.77 1.74
C VAL A 273 -7.31 -1.16 3.09
N ILE A 274 -6.64 -1.96 3.93
CA ILE A 274 -6.15 -1.53 5.22
C ILE A 274 -4.64 -1.73 5.25
N SER A 275 -3.89 -0.69 5.61
CA SER A 275 -2.44 -0.76 5.71
C SER A 275 -1.97 -0.68 7.15
N LEU A 276 -1.18 -1.68 7.54
CA LEU A 276 -0.66 -1.87 8.89
C LEU A 276 0.87 -1.85 8.84
N HIS A 277 1.49 -0.94 9.59
CA HIS A 277 2.94 -1.00 9.82
C HIS A 277 3.22 -1.75 11.11
N ASP A 278 4.20 -2.60 11.06
CA ASP A 278 4.62 -3.49 12.15
C ASP A 278 4.77 -2.75 13.50
N ARG A 279 5.48 -1.62 13.50
CA ARG A 279 5.74 -0.77 14.68
C ARG A 279 4.61 0.20 15.02
N ILE A 280 3.55 0.29 14.21
CA ILE A 280 2.43 1.22 14.43
C ILE A 280 1.19 0.47 14.87
N SER A 281 0.56 -0.28 13.98
CA SER A 281 -0.64 -1.05 14.31
C SER A 281 -0.39 -2.19 15.29
N GLY A 282 0.86 -2.68 15.42
CA GLY A 282 1.22 -3.72 16.38
C GLY A 282 1.13 -3.34 17.86
N HIS A 283 0.91 -2.05 18.19
CA HIS A 283 0.69 -1.64 19.58
C HIS A 283 -0.64 -2.16 20.13
N ALA A 284 -0.64 -2.61 21.40
CA ALA A 284 -1.74 -3.35 22.02
C ALA A 284 -3.12 -2.65 21.86
N GLY A 285 -3.20 -1.35 22.12
CA GLY A 285 -4.46 -0.59 21.98
C GLY A 285 -4.99 -0.52 20.56
N ARG A 286 -4.08 -0.45 19.57
CA ARG A 286 -4.42 -0.39 18.13
C ARG A 286 -4.85 -1.76 17.61
N VAL A 287 -4.15 -2.83 18.02
CA VAL A 287 -4.59 -4.21 17.73
C VAL A 287 -5.99 -4.47 18.26
N ARG A 288 -6.31 -3.96 19.46
CA ARG A 288 -7.65 -4.12 20.01
C ARG A 288 -8.73 -3.40 19.22
N ALA A 289 -8.44 -2.22 18.70
CA ALA A 289 -9.36 -1.50 17.80
C ALA A 289 -9.56 -2.26 16.47
N LEU A 290 -8.47 -2.75 15.89
CA LEU A 290 -8.52 -3.57 14.69
C LEU A 290 -9.30 -4.87 14.90
N ASP A 291 -9.14 -5.55 16.05
CA ASP A 291 -9.89 -6.75 16.43
C ASP A 291 -11.41 -6.51 16.45
N ARG A 292 -11.85 -5.38 17.04
CA ARG A 292 -13.28 -4.99 17.04
C ARG A 292 -13.80 -4.69 15.63
N PHE A 293 -13.00 -4.02 14.81
CA PHE A 293 -13.35 -3.79 13.41
C PHE A 293 -13.47 -5.11 12.62
N LEU A 294 -12.49 -6.02 12.72
CA LEU A 294 -12.52 -7.30 12.04
C LEU A 294 -13.72 -8.16 12.47
N THR A 295 -14.04 -8.15 13.77
CA THR A 295 -15.25 -8.79 14.29
C THR A 295 -16.51 -8.20 13.63
N TYR A 296 -16.58 -6.87 13.52
CA TYR A 296 -17.69 -6.18 12.85
C TYR A 296 -17.80 -6.57 11.37
N ALA A 297 -16.71 -6.49 10.61
CA ALA A 297 -16.69 -6.81 9.20
C ALA A 297 -17.07 -8.28 8.93
N ARG A 298 -16.58 -9.22 9.77
CA ARG A 298 -16.93 -10.65 9.67
C ARG A 298 -18.39 -10.96 10.02
N SER A 299 -19.08 -10.09 10.75
CA SER A 299 -20.52 -10.25 11.02
C SER A 299 -21.40 -9.99 9.81
N LYS A 300 -20.85 -9.40 8.74
CA LYS A 300 -21.59 -9.10 7.50
C LYS A 300 -21.43 -10.23 6.48
N PRO A 301 -22.50 -10.66 5.81
CA PRO A 301 -22.39 -11.70 4.79
C PRO A 301 -21.68 -11.21 3.53
N GLY A 302 -21.05 -12.10 2.80
CA GLY A 302 -20.45 -11.78 1.51
C GLY A 302 -19.23 -10.86 1.58
N VAL A 303 -18.41 -10.98 2.62
CA VAL A 303 -17.10 -10.32 2.73
C VAL A 303 -16.01 -11.33 2.43
N TRP A 304 -15.19 -11.03 1.43
CA TRP A 304 -14.04 -11.84 1.04
C TRP A 304 -12.75 -11.19 1.55
N PHE A 305 -12.16 -11.76 2.59
CA PHE A 305 -10.82 -11.39 3.03
C PHE A 305 -9.78 -12.10 2.16
N ALA A 306 -8.96 -11.33 1.45
CA ALA A 306 -8.05 -11.87 0.46
C ALA A 306 -6.66 -11.24 0.53
N ARG A 307 -5.65 -12.04 0.18
CA ARG A 307 -4.31 -11.55 -0.13
C ARG A 307 -4.35 -10.79 -1.45
N LYS A 308 -3.40 -9.88 -1.64
CA LYS A 308 -3.36 -9.08 -2.88
C LYS A 308 -3.01 -9.90 -4.12
N ASP A 309 -2.21 -10.96 -4.00
CA ASP A 309 -1.95 -11.87 -5.11
C ASP A 309 -3.20 -12.64 -5.56
N GLU A 310 -4.11 -12.96 -4.63
CA GLU A 310 -5.41 -13.58 -4.94
C GLU A 310 -6.32 -12.60 -5.67
N ILE A 311 -6.38 -11.34 -5.20
CA ILE A 311 -7.14 -10.27 -5.87
C ILE A 311 -6.59 -10.02 -7.28
N ALA A 312 -5.26 -9.96 -7.44
CA ALA A 312 -4.63 -9.75 -8.74
C ALA A 312 -4.92 -10.89 -9.72
N ARG A 313 -4.85 -12.14 -9.27
CA ARG A 313 -5.21 -13.31 -10.09
C ARG A 313 -6.69 -13.29 -10.48
N HIS A 314 -7.55 -12.93 -9.55
CA HIS A 314 -8.99 -12.79 -9.84
C HIS A 314 -9.24 -11.68 -10.87
N ALA A 315 -8.58 -10.53 -10.75
CA ALA A 315 -8.70 -9.43 -11.71
C ALA A 315 -8.30 -9.85 -13.13
N LEU A 316 -7.24 -10.64 -13.29
CA LEU A 316 -6.84 -11.21 -14.59
C LEU A 316 -7.85 -12.24 -15.10
N ALA A 317 -8.33 -13.12 -14.23
CA ALA A 317 -9.32 -14.13 -14.60
C ALA A 317 -10.66 -13.51 -15.01
N THR A 318 -10.99 -12.34 -14.47
CA THR A 318 -12.20 -11.57 -14.79
C THR A 318 -11.90 -10.32 -15.64
N ARG A 319 -10.93 -10.41 -16.55
CA ARG A 319 -10.46 -9.28 -17.38
C ARG A 319 -11.59 -8.56 -18.13
N SER A 320 -12.61 -9.29 -18.58
CA SER A 320 -13.74 -8.71 -19.31
C SER A 320 -14.54 -7.67 -18.51
N VAL A 321 -14.49 -7.74 -17.18
CA VAL A 321 -15.20 -6.85 -16.25
C VAL A 321 -14.26 -6.06 -15.34
N THR A 322 -12.94 -6.28 -15.46
CA THR A 322 -11.92 -5.51 -14.75
C THR A 322 -11.61 -4.24 -15.55
N PRO A 323 -11.63 -3.05 -14.92
CA PRO A 323 -11.26 -1.82 -15.62
C PRO A 323 -9.87 -1.92 -16.23
N VAL A 324 -9.72 -1.41 -17.46
CA VAL A 324 -8.42 -1.34 -18.15
C VAL A 324 -8.06 0.13 -18.33
N LEU A 325 -6.95 0.54 -17.73
CA LEU A 325 -6.40 1.89 -17.85
C LEU A 325 -5.20 1.87 -18.79
N HIS A 326 -5.23 2.70 -19.82
CA HIS A 326 -4.10 2.86 -20.70
C HIS A 326 -3.16 3.96 -20.18
N ARG A 327 -1.84 3.73 -20.26
CA ARG A 327 -0.85 4.78 -20.07
C ARG A 327 -1.14 5.90 -21.06
N GLY A 328 -1.12 7.14 -20.60
CA GLY A 328 -1.56 8.28 -21.39
C GLY A 328 -2.93 8.81 -21.03
N SER A 329 -3.66 8.16 -20.10
CA SER A 329 -4.82 8.81 -19.48
C SER A 329 -4.36 10.01 -18.62
N PRO A 330 -5.22 11.02 -18.40
CA PRO A 330 -4.86 12.20 -17.59
C PRO A 330 -4.33 11.91 -16.19
N LEU A 331 -4.64 10.73 -15.63
CA LEU A 331 -4.16 10.30 -14.30
C LEU A 331 -2.68 9.89 -14.31
N VAL A 332 -2.15 9.46 -15.44
CA VAL A 332 -0.75 9.02 -15.59
C VAL A 332 0.11 10.09 -16.27
N THR A 333 -0.49 10.98 -17.07
CA THR A 333 0.20 11.96 -17.91
C THR A 333 0.09 13.40 -17.44
N GLY A 334 -0.20 13.64 -16.18
CA GLY A 334 -0.46 14.96 -15.62
C GLY A 334 0.64 16.04 -15.79
N LEU A 335 1.68 15.77 -16.59
CA LEU A 335 2.72 16.75 -16.92
C LEU A 335 2.80 16.92 -18.44
N PRO A 336 2.44 18.11 -18.97
CA PRO A 336 2.65 18.40 -20.38
C PRO A 336 4.13 18.26 -20.76
N GLY A 337 4.44 17.37 -21.69
CA GLY A 337 5.71 17.36 -22.41
C GLY A 337 6.85 16.53 -21.83
N THR A 338 6.66 15.64 -20.87
CA THR A 338 7.75 14.86 -20.27
C THR A 338 7.71 13.35 -20.49
N LEU A 339 6.74 12.83 -21.20
CA LEU A 339 6.66 11.41 -21.55
C LEU A 339 6.38 11.28 -23.06
N ALA A 340 7.39 11.53 -23.87
CA ALA A 340 7.45 11.12 -25.27
C ALA A 340 8.38 9.92 -25.39
#